data_87ccfa2e009220ec749250decf613157
#
_entry.id   87ccfa2e009220ec749250decf613157
#
_cell.length_a   1.000
_cell.length_b   1.000
_cell.length_c   1.000
_cell.angle_alpha   90.00
_cell.angle_beta   90.00
_cell.angle_gamma   90.00
#
_symmetry.space_group_name_H-M   'P 1'
#
loop_
_entity.id
_entity.type
_entity.pdbx_description
1 polymer ?
#
loop_
_entity_poly.entity_id
_entity_poly.type
_entity_poly.pdbx_seq_one_letter_code
_entity_poly.pdbx_strand_id
1 'polypeptide(L)'
;MPVNPDLAIQPPADVLLERSFALADEAATHAFGERFARAIESVRALQHNPRQEVQQKAQQRAPGAADDQAFHGLQVQLVGDLGAGKTTLVRATLRGLGHTGRVRSPTYTLVEPYVLERPAGELVLYHFDLYRFTDPAEWADAGFREYFDNGAICLVEWPQRAGRLLGVPDLVFSLDLDSGGDGRVLVARAYSESGKACLERC
;
A
#
# COMPACT_ATOMS: atom_id res chain seq x y z
N MET A 1 12.14 -26.12 -3.58
CA MET A 1 13.35 -25.59 -2.96
C MET A 1 12.91 -24.54 -1.95
N PRO A 2 13.35 -24.56 -0.71
CA PRO A 2 12.96 -23.54 0.24
C PRO A 2 13.49 -22.21 -0.25
N VAL A 3 12.61 -21.20 -0.32
CA VAL A 3 12.96 -19.81 -0.61
C VAL A 3 13.86 -19.34 0.53
N ASN A 4 15.07 -18.89 0.19
CA ASN A 4 16.02 -18.38 1.16
C ASN A 4 15.39 -17.16 1.87
N PRO A 5 15.14 -17.17 3.18
CA PRO A 5 14.54 -16.05 3.90
C PRO A 5 15.44 -14.80 3.91
N ASP A 6 16.72 -14.92 3.54
CA ASP A 6 17.68 -13.81 3.46
C ASP A 6 17.53 -12.90 2.22
N LEU A 7 16.62 -13.21 1.29
CA LEU A 7 16.21 -12.29 0.24
C LEU A 7 15.07 -11.35 0.71
N ALA A 8 14.76 -11.37 2.00
CA ALA A 8 13.84 -10.40 2.58
C ALA A 8 14.36 -8.99 2.27
N ILE A 9 13.49 -8.21 1.66
CA ILE A 9 13.60 -6.77 1.46
C ILE A 9 14.14 -6.18 2.76
N GLN A 10 15.44 -5.87 2.80
CA GLN A 10 15.93 -4.99 3.86
C GLN A 10 15.52 -3.58 3.46
N PRO A 11 14.51 -2.98 4.09
CA PRO A 11 14.26 -1.57 3.90
C PRO A 11 15.50 -0.84 4.43
N PRO A 12 16.11 0.03 3.63
CA PRO A 12 17.05 0.97 4.16
C PRO A 12 16.19 2.00 4.88
N ALA A 13 16.21 2.08 6.14
CA ALA A 13 15.75 3.16 6.94
C ALA A 13 15.12 2.63 8.24
N ASP A 14 15.16 3.43 9.23
CA ASP A 14 14.57 3.13 10.53
C ASP A 14 13.06 2.95 10.41
N VAL A 15 12.54 1.90 11.02
CA VAL A 15 11.09 1.69 11.17
C VAL A 15 10.55 2.82 12.05
N LEU A 16 9.69 3.67 11.51
CA LEU A 16 9.10 4.79 12.24
C LEU A 16 8.01 4.34 13.22
N LEU A 17 7.29 3.29 12.87
CA LEU A 17 6.25 2.69 13.71
C LEU A 17 6.04 1.23 13.33
N GLU A 18 5.92 0.36 14.34
CA GLU A 18 5.52 -1.03 14.17
C GLU A 18 4.29 -1.31 15.04
N ARG A 19 3.32 -2.06 14.50
CA ARG A 19 2.14 -2.57 15.20
C ARG A 19 1.83 -3.98 14.75
N SER A 20 1.30 -4.78 15.69
CA SER A 20 0.81 -6.13 15.41
C SER A 20 -0.69 -6.22 15.65
N PHE A 21 -1.38 -6.92 14.75
CA PHE A 21 -2.82 -7.13 14.80
C PHE A 21 -3.13 -8.62 14.72
N ALA A 22 -3.92 -9.12 15.65
CA ALA A 22 -4.47 -10.47 15.56
C ALA A 22 -5.72 -10.42 14.65
N LEU A 23 -5.71 -11.21 13.60
CA LEU A 23 -6.82 -11.35 12.65
C LEU A 23 -7.34 -12.79 12.81
N ALA A 24 -8.25 -12.99 13.76
CA ALA A 24 -8.72 -14.30 14.17
C ALA A 24 -9.39 -15.08 13.02
N ASP A 25 -9.98 -14.37 12.05
CA ASP A 25 -10.70 -14.94 10.92
C ASP A 25 -10.73 -13.99 9.72
N GLU A 26 -11.43 -14.37 8.66
CA GLU A 26 -11.61 -13.54 7.48
C GLU A 26 -12.38 -12.24 7.80
N ALA A 27 -13.35 -12.28 8.73
CA ALA A 27 -14.10 -11.08 9.13
C ALA A 27 -13.18 -10.06 9.82
N ALA A 28 -12.24 -10.50 10.65
CA ALA A 28 -11.23 -9.64 11.25
C ALA A 28 -10.29 -9.02 10.20
N THR A 29 -9.93 -9.79 9.17
CA THR A 29 -9.16 -9.28 8.01
C THR A 29 -9.95 -8.21 7.26
N HIS A 30 -11.24 -8.43 7.03
CA HIS A 30 -12.12 -7.45 6.41
C HIS A 30 -12.22 -6.17 7.25
N ALA A 31 -12.44 -6.31 8.56
CA ALA A 31 -12.51 -5.17 9.48
C ALA A 31 -11.20 -4.36 9.52
N PHE A 32 -10.05 -5.03 9.43
CA PHE A 32 -8.76 -4.34 9.33
C PHE A 32 -8.64 -3.58 8.01
N GLY A 33 -8.99 -4.20 6.87
CA GLY A 33 -8.96 -3.54 5.57
C GLY A 33 -9.85 -2.30 5.51
N GLU A 34 -11.04 -2.34 6.13
CA GLU A 34 -11.92 -1.18 6.25
C GLU A 34 -11.33 -0.08 7.14
N ARG A 35 -10.65 -0.43 8.26
CA ARG A 35 -9.95 0.56 9.09
C ARG A 35 -8.82 1.21 8.31
N PHE A 36 -8.05 0.41 7.59
CA PHE A 36 -6.96 0.91 6.75
C PHE A 36 -7.48 1.84 5.64
N ALA A 37 -8.60 1.51 5.01
CA ALA A 37 -9.26 2.38 4.04
C ALA A 37 -9.63 3.75 4.65
N ARG A 38 -10.21 3.76 5.86
CA ARG A 38 -10.52 5.00 6.59
C ARG A 38 -9.26 5.78 6.96
N ALA A 39 -8.18 5.10 7.32
CA ALA A 39 -6.89 5.72 7.62
C ALA A 39 -6.32 6.44 6.39
N ILE A 40 -6.35 5.79 5.22
CA ILE A 40 -5.95 6.37 3.93
C ILE A 40 -6.76 7.65 3.65
N GLU A 41 -8.09 7.59 3.73
CA GLU A 41 -8.96 8.75 3.49
C GLU A 41 -8.68 9.90 4.48
N SER A 42 -8.41 9.57 5.74
CA SER A 42 -8.10 10.57 6.77
C SER A 42 -6.78 11.28 6.49
N VAL A 43 -5.73 10.53 6.10
CA VAL A 43 -4.43 11.10 5.76
C VAL A 43 -4.54 11.96 4.50
N ARG A 44 -5.24 11.46 3.48
CA ARG A 44 -5.47 12.18 2.24
C ARG A 44 -6.23 13.49 2.47
N ALA A 45 -7.29 13.48 3.29
CA ALA A 45 -8.06 14.67 3.61
C ALA A 45 -7.27 15.73 4.38
N LEU A 46 -6.35 15.32 5.25
CA LEU A 46 -5.47 16.24 6.00
C LEU A 46 -4.46 16.91 5.09
N GLN A 47 -3.98 16.22 4.08
CA GLN A 47 -2.98 16.72 3.13
C GLN A 47 -3.65 17.47 1.95
N HIS A 48 -4.95 17.25 1.72
CA HIS A 48 -5.74 17.97 0.72
C HIS A 48 -6.48 19.16 1.34
N ASN A 49 -5.75 20.24 1.68
CA ASN A 49 -6.37 21.45 2.24
C ASN A 49 -6.65 22.47 1.13
N PRO A 50 -7.93 22.68 0.72
CA PRO A 50 -8.29 23.61 -0.37
C PRO A 50 -7.90 25.06 -0.11
N ARG A 51 -7.66 25.45 1.15
CA ARG A 51 -7.20 26.80 1.50
C ARG A 51 -5.75 27.06 1.10
N GLN A 52 -4.93 26.01 0.99
CA GLN A 52 -3.54 26.15 0.53
C GLN A 52 -3.46 26.27 -1.00
N GLU A 53 -4.32 25.61 -1.76
CA GLU A 53 -4.38 25.75 -3.22
C GLU A 53 -4.71 27.20 -3.66
N VAL A 54 -5.60 27.88 -2.92
CA VAL A 54 -5.97 29.27 -3.21
C VAL A 54 -4.82 30.22 -2.87
N GLN A 55 -4.07 29.98 -1.80
CA GLN A 55 -2.93 30.81 -1.41
C GLN A 55 -1.70 30.55 -2.28
N GLN A 56 -1.46 29.33 -2.74
CA GLN A 56 -0.36 29.01 -3.66
C GLN A 56 -0.57 29.60 -5.07
N LYS A 57 -1.82 29.66 -5.54
CA LYS A 57 -2.16 30.36 -6.81
C LYS A 57 -1.99 31.87 -6.70
N ALA A 58 -2.04 32.45 -5.50
CA ALA A 58 -1.89 33.88 -5.27
C ALA A 58 -0.45 34.35 -5.04
N GLN A 59 0.46 33.44 -4.67
CA GLN A 59 1.88 33.73 -4.48
C GLN A 59 2.69 33.03 -5.56
N GLN A 60 3.07 33.77 -6.60
CA GLN A 60 3.94 33.29 -7.68
C GLN A 60 5.27 32.78 -7.10
N ARG A 61 5.45 31.50 -7.21
CA ARG A 61 6.50 30.56 -6.88
C ARG A 61 7.93 31.08 -6.95
N ALA A 62 8.67 30.88 -5.85
CA ALA A 62 10.10 30.63 -5.91
C ALA A 62 10.30 29.13 -6.26
N PRO A 63 11.14 28.75 -7.26
CA PRO A 63 11.39 27.36 -7.58
C PRO A 63 12.28 26.73 -6.50
N GLY A 64 11.81 25.66 -5.84
CA GLY A 64 12.64 24.84 -4.98
C GLY A 64 12.10 24.43 -3.61
N ALA A 65 10.93 24.87 -3.17
CA ALA A 65 10.29 24.29 -1.98
C ALA A 65 9.41 23.12 -2.42
N ALA A 66 9.85 21.90 -2.18
CA ALA A 66 8.98 20.72 -2.24
C ALA A 66 7.85 20.95 -1.23
N ASP A 67 6.60 20.82 -1.67
CA ASP A 67 5.43 20.89 -0.79
C ASP A 67 5.37 19.60 0.01
N ASP A 68 6.02 19.57 1.14
CA ASP A 68 6.17 18.40 2.03
C ASP A 68 4.84 17.94 2.66
N GLN A 69 3.72 18.61 2.32
CA GLN A 69 2.40 18.35 2.89
C GLN A 69 1.37 17.79 1.91
N ALA A 70 1.68 17.69 0.62
CA ALA A 70 0.78 17.08 -0.35
C ALA A 70 0.75 15.54 -0.21
N PHE A 71 -0.41 14.93 -0.47
CA PHE A 71 -0.49 13.47 -0.55
C PHE A 71 0.21 12.99 -1.82
N HIS A 72 1.38 12.42 -1.66
CA HIS A 72 2.20 11.91 -2.77
C HIS A 72 1.86 10.47 -3.16
N GLY A 73 0.78 9.91 -2.61
CA GLY A 73 0.43 8.51 -2.77
C GLY A 73 0.82 7.66 -1.56
N LEU A 74 0.68 6.36 -1.68
CA LEU A 74 1.05 5.41 -0.64
C LEU A 74 1.48 4.09 -1.28
N GLN A 75 2.73 3.69 -1.07
CA GLN A 75 3.23 2.39 -1.47
C GLN A 75 3.16 1.41 -0.29
N VAL A 76 2.35 0.36 -0.45
CA VAL A 76 2.17 -0.69 0.57
C VAL A 76 2.61 -2.03 0.01
N GLN A 77 3.56 -2.65 0.65
CA GLN A 77 4.04 -3.98 0.31
C GLN A 77 3.36 -5.03 1.19
N LEU A 78 2.81 -6.06 0.57
CA LEU A 78 2.11 -7.16 1.21
C LEU A 78 2.97 -8.42 1.15
N VAL A 79 3.51 -8.83 2.29
CA VAL A 79 4.40 -9.97 2.46
C VAL A 79 3.65 -11.10 3.14
N GLY A 80 3.92 -12.34 2.75
CA GLY A 80 3.33 -13.54 3.35
C GLY A 80 3.21 -14.65 2.32
N ASP A 81 3.04 -15.87 2.79
CA ASP A 81 2.94 -17.06 1.97
C ASP A 81 1.69 -17.10 1.08
N LEU A 82 1.63 -18.05 0.19
CA LEU A 82 0.43 -18.33 -0.61
C LEU A 82 -0.72 -18.69 0.35
N GLY A 83 -1.87 -18.04 0.18
CA GLY A 83 -3.01 -18.22 1.08
C GLY A 83 -2.96 -17.42 2.39
N ALA A 84 -1.93 -16.62 2.65
CA ALA A 84 -1.83 -15.79 3.86
C ALA A 84 -2.92 -14.71 4.00
N GLY A 85 -3.66 -14.40 2.90
CA GLY A 85 -4.75 -13.42 2.94
C GLY A 85 -4.43 -12.07 2.32
N LYS A 86 -3.31 -11.90 1.63
CA LYS A 86 -2.90 -10.64 0.98
C LYS A 86 -3.99 -10.07 0.08
N THR A 87 -4.47 -10.84 -0.89
CA THR A 87 -5.56 -10.44 -1.79
C THR A 87 -6.88 -10.19 -1.05
N THR A 88 -7.15 -10.91 0.04
CA THR A 88 -8.32 -10.65 0.89
C THR A 88 -8.22 -9.29 1.54
N LEU A 89 -7.05 -8.90 2.03
CA LEU A 89 -6.80 -7.59 2.59
C LEU A 89 -6.95 -6.48 1.53
N VAL A 90 -6.40 -6.66 0.33
CA VAL A 90 -6.59 -5.72 -0.80
C VAL A 90 -8.08 -5.54 -1.11
N ARG A 91 -8.82 -6.64 -1.20
CA ARG A 91 -10.27 -6.63 -1.46
C ARG A 91 -11.03 -5.88 -0.37
N ALA A 92 -10.69 -6.11 0.89
CA ALA A 92 -11.31 -5.44 2.02
C ALA A 92 -11.02 -3.93 2.02
N THR A 93 -9.78 -3.54 1.73
CA THR A 93 -9.37 -2.13 1.58
C THR A 93 -10.14 -1.44 0.46
N LEU A 94 -10.22 -2.05 -0.73
CA LEU A 94 -10.97 -1.51 -1.86
C LEU A 94 -12.47 -1.34 -1.54
N ARG A 95 -13.07 -2.30 -0.84
CA ARG A 95 -14.47 -2.19 -0.38
C ARG A 95 -14.65 -1.06 0.63
N GLY A 96 -13.72 -0.93 1.57
CA GLY A 96 -13.71 0.18 2.53
C GLY A 96 -13.54 1.55 1.85
N LEU A 97 -12.85 1.60 0.72
CA LEU A 97 -12.74 2.77 -0.16
C LEU A 97 -13.95 2.95 -1.09
N GLY A 98 -14.99 2.12 -0.98
CA GLY A 98 -16.24 2.25 -1.73
C GLY A 98 -16.29 1.52 -3.07
N HIS A 99 -15.30 0.68 -3.39
CA HIS A 99 -15.36 -0.16 -4.60
C HIS A 99 -16.42 -1.27 -4.43
N THR A 100 -17.40 -1.31 -5.31
CA THR A 100 -18.50 -2.30 -5.28
C THR A 100 -18.31 -3.43 -6.28
N GLY A 101 -17.35 -3.29 -7.20
CA GLY A 101 -17.07 -4.26 -8.24
C GLY A 101 -16.34 -5.51 -7.74
N ARG A 102 -16.12 -6.44 -8.66
CA ARG A 102 -15.35 -7.65 -8.37
C ARG A 102 -13.86 -7.32 -8.33
N VAL A 103 -13.20 -7.68 -7.23
CA VAL A 103 -11.74 -7.60 -7.07
C VAL A 103 -11.13 -9.00 -7.29
N ARG A 104 -10.25 -9.12 -8.26
CA ARG A 104 -9.49 -10.33 -8.57
C ARG A 104 -8.01 -10.08 -8.28
N SER A 105 -7.25 -11.15 -7.96
CA SER A 105 -5.80 -11.05 -7.98
C SER A 105 -5.32 -10.90 -9.42
N PRO A 106 -4.47 -9.90 -9.71
CA PRO A 106 -3.94 -9.65 -11.05
C PRO A 106 -2.75 -10.56 -11.39
N THR A 107 -2.80 -11.84 -10.96
CA THR A 107 -1.69 -12.81 -11.16
C THR A 107 -1.31 -12.99 -12.63
N TYR A 108 -2.21 -12.68 -13.58
CA TYR A 108 -1.93 -12.75 -15.02
C TYR A 108 -1.67 -11.39 -15.66
N THR A 109 -2.39 -10.36 -15.23
CA THR A 109 -2.28 -8.98 -15.74
C THR A 109 -1.18 -8.19 -15.05
N LEU A 110 -0.65 -8.69 -13.92
CA LEU A 110 0.37 -8.12 -13.05
C LEU A 110 -0.08 -6.87 -12.30
N VAL A 111 -0.93 -6.04 -12.89
CA VAL A 111 -1.50 -4.83 -12.29
C VAL A 111 -2.97 -4.68 -12.69
N GLU A 112 -3.79 -4.23 -11.74
CA GLU A 112 -5.20 -3.87 -11.95
C GLU A 112 -5.46 -2.49 -11.37
N PRO A 113 -5.90 -1.52 -12.19
CA PRO A 113 -6.25 -0.18 -11.72
C PRO A 113 -7.68 -0.13 -11.19
N TYR A 114 -7.88 0.63 -10.12
CA TYR A 114 -9.19 0.97 -9.55
C TYR A 114 -9.29 2.48 -9.39
N VAL A 115 -10.22 3.09 -10.13
CA VAL A 115 -10.51 4.52 -10.04
C VAL A 115 -11.74 4.70 -9.16
N LEU A 116 -11.62 5.49 -8.11
CA LEU A 116 -12.63 5.67 -7.07
C LEU A 116 -12.97 7.15 -6.93
N GLU A 117 -14.24 7.49 -7.14
CA GLU A 117 -14.76 8.83 -6.85
C GLU A 117 -14.92 9.01 -5.35
N ARG A 118 -14.18 9.96 -4.77
CA ARG A 118 -14.18 10.21 -3.33
C ARG A 118 -14.49 11.68 -3.03
N PRO A 119 -14.92 12.04 -1.80
CA PRO A 119 -15.21 13.42 -1.42
C PRO A 119 -14.04 14.39 -1.63
N ALA A 120 -12.80 13.91 -1.46
CA ALA A 120 -11.58 14.67 -1.67
C ALA A 120 -11.04 14.56 -3.13
N GLY A 121 -11.90 14.26 -4.11
CA GLY A 121 -11.54 14.06 -5.50
C GLY A 121 -11.24 12.60 -5.85
N GLU A 122 -10.90 12.35 -7.10
CA GLU A 122 -10.55 11.01 -7.60
C GLU A 122 -9.38 10.41 -6.83
N LEU A 123 -9.48 9.12 -6.54
CA LEU A 123 -8.42 8.31 -5.93
C LEU A 123 -8.15 7.12 -6.83
N VAL A 124 -6.91 6.99 -7.29
CA VAL A 124 -6.46 5.83 -8.05
C VAL A 124 -5.74 4.86 -7.12
N LEU A 125 -6.12 3.60 -7.19
CA LEU A 125 -5.44 2.51 -6.51
C LEU A 125 -4.98 1.48 -7.55
N TYR A 126 -3.71 1.12 -7.50
CA TYR A 126 -3.14 0.05 -8.30
C TYR A 126 -2.89 -1.17 -7.42
N HIS A 127 -3.44 -2.31 -7.81
CA HIS A 127 -3.17 -3.60 -7.20
C HIS A 127 -2.20 -4.38 -8.06
N PHE A 128 -1.01 -4.69 -7.52
CA PHE A 128 0.02 -5.47 -8.18
C PHE A 128 0.11 -6.87 -7.56
N ASP A 129 0.31 -7.89 -8.38
CA ASP A 129 0.65 -9.24 -7.97
C ASP A 129 1.86 -9.73 -8.77
N LEU A 130 3.03 -9.76 -8.12
CA LEU A 130 4.30 -10.08 -8.75
C LEU A 130 4.68 -11.57 -8.61
N TYR A 131 3.73 -12.43 -8.17
CA TYR A 131 3.99 -13.86 -7.92
C TYR A 131 4.71 -14.57 -9.07
N ARG A 132 4.37 -14.20 -10.32
CA ARG A 132 4.90 -14.83 -11.54
C ARG A 132 6.25 -14.30 -11.98
N PHE A 133 6.72 -13.20 -11.43
CA PHE A 133 8.05 -12.70 -11.74
C PHE A 133 9.11 -13.69 -11.30
N THR A 134 10.03 -13.99 -12.20
CA THR A 134 11.18 -14.89 -11.97
C THR A 134 12.47 -14.12 -11.85
N ASP A 135 12.53 -12.93 -12.48
CA ASP A 135 13.67 -12.02 -12.47
C ASP A 135 13.19 -10.61 -12.10
N PRO A 136 13.86 -9.92 -11.15
CA PRO A 136 13.59 -8.52 -10.83
C PRO A 136 13.65 -7.56 -12.04
N ALA A 137 14.41 -7.88 -13.09
CA ALA A 137 14.48 -7.08 -14.30
C ALA A 137 13.12 -6.96 -15.01
N GLU A 138 12.25 -7.97 -14.89
CA GLU A 138 10.90 -7.92 -15.45
C GLU A 138 10.09 -6.73 -14.94
N TRP A 139 10.34 -6.28 -13.69
CA TRP A 139 9.73 -5.09 -13.12
C TRP A 139 10.16 -3.82 -13.88
N ALA A 140 11.44 -3.69 -14.19
CA ALA A 140 11.97 -2.53 -14.91
C ALA A 140 11.46 -2.50 -16.36
N ASP A 141 11.43 -3.67 -17.00
CA ASP A 141 10.99 -3.83 -18.41
C ASP A 141 9.50 -3.56 -18.57
N ALA A 142 8.70 -3.86 -17.56
CA ALA A 142 7.25 -3.62 -17.57
C ALA A 142 6.86 -2.14 -17.45
N GLY A 143 7.80 -1.23 -17.13
CA GLY A 143 7.55 0.20 -17.05
C GLY A 143 6.64 0.62 -15.87
N PHE A 144 6.54 -0.21 -14.82
CA PHE A 144 5.59 0.03 -13.73
C PHE A 144 5.95 1.20 -12.81
N ARG A 145 7.14 1.79 -12.94
CA ARG A 145 7.59 2.89 -12.06
C ARG A 145 6.64 4.10 -12.09
N GLU A 146 6.11 4.44 -13.25
CA GLU A 146 5.22 5.60 -13.43
C GLU A 146 3.89 5.51 -12.66
N TYR A 147 3.48 4.30 -12.22
CA TYR A 147 2.29 4.13 -11.38
C TYR A 147 2.48 4.63 -9.94
N PHE A 148 3.74 4.82 -9.51
CA PHE A 148 4.09 5.23 -8.15
C PHE A 148 4.26 6.75 -8.00
N ASP A 149 4.30 7.50 -9.12
CA ASP A 149 4.65 8.92 -9.12
C ASP A 149 3.44 9.87 -9.08
N ASN A 150 2.20 9.36 -9.12
CA ASN A 150 1.00 10.16 -9.41
C ASN A 150 0.03 10.34 -8.23
N GLY A 151 0.51 10.27 -6.99
CA GLY A 151 -0.38 10.38 -5.82
C GLY A 151 -1.33 9.19 -5.66
N ALA A 152 -1.08 8.10 -6.37
CA ALA A 152 -1.86 6.88 -6.31
C ALA A 152 -1.50 6.02 -5.10
N ILE A 153 -2.40 5.10 -4.76
CA ILE A 153 -2.11 4.04 -3.80
C ILE A 153 -1.65 2.80 -4.56
N CYS A 154 -0.49 2.25 -4.23
CA CYS A 154 0.02 1.03 -4.80
C CYS A 154 0.04 -0.07 -3.74
N LEU A 155 -0.79 -1.09 -3.88
CA LEU A 155 -0.79 -2.30 -3.06
C LEU A 155 -0.07 -3.41 -3.82
N VAL A 156 1.09 -3.86 -3.33
CA VAL A 156 1.98 -4.77 -4.06
C VAL A 156 2.08 -6.09 -3.32
N GLU A 157 1.52 -7.16 -3.88
CA GLU A 157 1.73 -8.54 -3.42
C GLU A 157 3.03 -9.11 -4.00
N TRP A 158 3.73 -9.92 -3.23
CA TRP A 158 5.00 -10.56 -3.59
C TRP A 158 6.12 -9.57 -3.94
N PRO A 159 6.33 -8.51 -3.13
CA PRO A 159 7.29 -7.45 -3.42
C PRO A 159 8.73 -7.98 -3.57
N GLN A 160 9.08 -9.08 -2.91
CA GLN A 160 10.39 -9.73 -3.02
C GLN A 160 10.75 -10.15 -4.44
N ARG A 161 9.77 -10.29 -5.33
CA ARG A 161 9.99 -10.66 -6.74
C ARG A 161 10.61 -9.52 -7.56
N ALA A 162 10.32 -8.28 -7.21
CA ALA A 162 10.97 -7.10 -7.80
C ALA A 162 12.16 -6.61 -6.97
N GLY A 163 12.30 -7.07 -5.73
CA GLY A 163 13.40 -6.75 -4.84
C GLY A 163 13.60 -5.24 -4.67
N ARG A 164 14.84 -4.78 -4.78
CA ARG A 164 15.21 -3.37 -4.57
C ARG A 164 14.65 -2.41 -5.63
N LEU A 165 14.16 -2.91 -6.75
CA LEU A 165 13.62 -2.08 -7.83
C LEU A 165 12.30 -1.40 -7.46
N LEU A 166 11.58 -1.92 -6.44
CA LEU A 166 10.38 -1.28 -5.88
C LEU A 166 10.68 -0.01 -5.07
N GLY A 167 11.92 0.21 -4.65
CA GLY A 167 12.27 1.30 -3.75
C GLY A 167 11.82 1.04 -2.31
N VAL A 168 11.82 2.12 -1.49
CA VAL A 168 11.41 2.08 -0.08
C VAL A 168 9.90 2.23 -0.01
N PRO A 169 9.16 1.30 0.61
CA PRO A 169 7.71 1.44 0.77
C PRO A 169 7.36 2.43 1.89
N ASP A 170 6.15 2.95 1.87
CA ASP A 170 5.57 3.67 3.01
C ASP A 170 5.17 2.72 4.13
N LEU A 171 4.59 1.56 3.74
CA LEU A 171 4.13 0.52 4.67
C LEU A 171 4.54 -0.86 4.17
N VAL A 172 4.87 -1.74 5.10
CA VAL A 172 4.97 -3.19 4.87
C VAL A 172 3.97 -3.88 5.80
N PHE A 173 3.10 -4.71 5.24
CA PHE A 173 2.19 -5.58 5.96
C PHE A 173 2.64 -7.03 5.78
N SER A 174 3.14 -7.63 6.84
CA SER A 174 3.52 -9.04 6.88
C SER A 174 2.37 -9.85 7.47
N LEU A 175 1.85 -10.80 6.71
CA LEU A 175 0.75 -11.68 7.11
C LEU A 175 1.28 -13.11 7.28
N ASP A 176 1.17 -13.61 8.49
CA ASP A 176 1.55 -14.97 8.84
C ASP A 176 0.35 -15.71 9.47
N LEU A 177 0.35 -17.04 9.40
CA LEU A 177 -0.60 -17.85 10.15
C LEU A 177 -0.37 -17.64 11.66
N ASP A 178 -1.45 -17.57 12.41
CA ASP A 178 -1.32 -17.60 13.87
C ASP A 178 -0.87 -18.99 14.35
N SER A 179 -0.54 -19.09 15.62
CA SER A 179 -0.09 -20.35 16.22
C SER A 179 -1.17 -21.45 16.24
N GLY A 180 -2.44 -21.10 16.09
CA GLY A 180 -3.59 -22.01 15.98
C GLY A 180 -3.84 -22.48 14.54
N GLY A 181 -3.31 -21.77 13.54
CA GLY A 181 -3.45 -22.09 12.13
C GLY A 181 -4.74 -21.60 11.45
N ASP A 182 -5.71 -21.11 12.21
CA ASP A 182 -7.00 -20.64 11.70
C ASP A 182 -7.02 -19.13 11.43
N GLY A 183 -6.37 -18.35 12.29
CA GLY A 183 -6.23 -16.90 12.19
C GLY A 183 -4.96 -16.47 11.47
N ARG A 184 -4.72 -15.16 11.49
CA ARG A 184 -3.52 -14.53 10.96
C ARG A 184 -2.97 -13.54 11.99
N VAL A 185 -1.67 -13.35 11.97
CA VAL A 185 -1.01 -12.22 12.60
C VAL A 185 -0.54 -11.29 11.49
N LEU A 186 -0.97 -10.04 11.56
CA LEU A 186 -0.50 -8.99 10.65
C LEU A 186 0.47 -8.10 11.43
N VAL A 187 1.73 -8.06 11.00
CA VAL A 187 2.73 -7.11 11.49
C VAL A 187 2.85 -5.98 10.46
N ALA A 188 2.52 -4.77 10.88
CA ALA A 188 2.56 -3.57 10.05
C ALA A 188 3.74 -2.70 10.45
N ARG A 189 4.58 -2.30 9.47
CA ARG A 189 5.72 -1.41 9.65
C ARG A 189 5.60 -0.21 8.75
N ALA A 190 5.80 0.99 9.31
CA ALA A 190 5.82 2.24 8.58
C ALA A 190 7.26 2.74 8.41
N TYR A 191 7.58 3.22 7.22
CA TYR A 191 8.89 3.72 6.81
C TYR A 191 8.85 5.17 6.32
N SER A 192 7.65 5.76 6.19
CA SER A 192 7.44 7.18 5.88
C SER A 192 6.47 7.81 6.87
N GLU A 193 6.44 9.14 6.93
CA GLU A 193 5.48 9.85 7.77
C GLU A 193 4.02 9.61 7.31
N SER A 194 3.77 9.49 6.01
CA SER A 194 2.45 9.12 5.47
C SER A 194 2.03 7.71 5.90
N GLY A 195 2.94 6.74 5.79
CA GLY A 195 2.72 5.38 6.28
C GLY A 195 2.47 5.34 7.78
N LYS A 196 3.26 6.07 8.58
CA LYS A 196 3.09 6.19 10.03
C LYS A 196 1.73 6.81 10.37
N ALA A 197 1.36 7.91 9.72
CA ALA A 197 0.07 8.57 9.93
C ALA A 197 -1.12 7.66 9.59
N CYS A 198 -1.00 6.80 8.58
CA CYS A 198 -2.00 5.77 8.29
C CYS A 198 -2.04 4.69 9.38
N LEU A 199 -0.86 4.19 9.80
CA LEU A 199 -0.78 3.10 10.76
C LEU A 199 -1.26 3.52 12.17
N GLU A 200 -1.07 4.77 12.56
CA GLU A 200 -1.59 5.34 13.82
C GLU A 200 -3.12 5.33 13.89
N ARG A 201 -3.80 5.32 12.74
CA ARG A 201 -5.26 5.35 12.60
C ARG A 201 -5.89 3.98 12.37
N CYS A 202 -5.07 2.93 12.20
CA CYS A 202 -5.51 1.54 12.16
C CYS A 202 -5.61 0.97 13.58
#